data_091859e0591d083ea243034f4fa548af
#
_entry.id   091859e0591d083ea243034f4fa548af
#
_cell.length_a   1.000
_cell.length_b   1.000
_cell.length_c   1.000
_cell.angle_alpha   90.00
_cell.angle_beta   90.00
_cell.angle_gamma   90.00
#
_symmetry.space_group_name_H-M   'P 1'
#
loop_
_entity.id
_entity.type
_entity.pdbx_description
1 polymer ?
#
loop_
_entity_poly.entity_id
_entity_poly.type
_entity_poly.pdbx_seq_one_letter_code
_entity_poly.pdbx_strand_id
1 'polypeptide(L)'
;MASRFDVVQDAESRDTYYLNMGPQHPSTHGVLRLKLHLDGETILSVDPVIGYGHRAHEKMAENRDYLQFLPNPSRVDYISGMIYNIGYCQAIERAMGIEVPERAEYIRVIANELNRISSHLLWLGTFLLDLGAFTPFLYAF
;
A
#
# COMPACT_ATOMS: atom_id res chain seq x y z
N MET A 1 22.58 7.78 -8.69
CA MET A 1 22.98 6.39 -8.40
C MET A 1 22.05 5.49 -9.19
N ALA A 2 22.55 4.85 -10.25
CA ALA A 2 21.74 3.95 -11.04
C ALA A 2 21.37 2.73 -10.18
N SER A 3 20.08 2.40 -10.11
CA SER A 3 19.60 1.18 -9.47
C SER A 3 20.24 -0.01 -10.19
N ARG A 4 21.07 -0.78 -9.50
CA ARG A 4 21.57 -2.05 -10.02
C ARG A 4 20.38 -3.01 -10.11
N PHE A 5 19.96 -3.29 -11.32
CA PHE A 5 19.11 -4.43 -11.56
C PHE A 5 20.00 -5.67 -11.44
N ASP A 6 19.73 -6.51 -10.47
CA ASP A 6 20.39 -7.82 -10.42
C ASP A 6 19.70 -8.73 -11.43
N VAL A 7 20.26 -8.76 -12.64
CA VAL A 7 19.83 -9.67 -13.71
C VAL A 7 20.61 -10.95 -13.56
N VAL A 8 19.92 -12.05 -13.32
CA VAL A 8 20.52 -13.40 -13.26
C VAL A 8 19.99 -14.21 -14.43
N GLN A 9 20.89 -14.61 -15.33
CA GLN A 9 20.52 -15.45 -16.48
C GLN A 9 20.10 -16.82 -15.99
N ASP A 10 19.00 -17.35 -16.55
CA ASP A 10 18.54 -18.70 -16.24
C ASP A 10 19.55 -19.73 -16.78
N ALA A 11 19.94 -20.68 -15.93
CA ALA A 11 20.90 -21.71 -16.28
C ALA A 11 20.37 -22.74 -17.29
N GLU A 12 19.03 -22.84 -17.43
CA GLU A 12 18.37 -23.83 -18.29
C GLU A 12 17.98 -23.29 -19.67
N SER A 13 17.86 -21.94 -19.81
CA SER A 13 17.51 -21.31 -21.09
C SER A 13 18.39 -20.08 -21.35
N ARG A 14 18.92 -19.97 -22.57
CA ARG A 14 19.77 -18.83 -22.95
C ARG A 14 19.00 -17.53 -23.16
N ASP A 15 17.68 -17.60 -23.32
CA ASP A 15 16.83 -16.48 -23.71
C ASP A 15 16.00 -15.93 -22.53
N THR A 16 15.94 -16.66 -21.41
CA THR A 16 15.21 -16.22 -20.22
C THR A 16 16.14 -15.71 -19.11
N TYR A 17 15.64 -14.78 -18.32
CA TYR A 17 16.41 -14.19 -17.21
C TYR A 17 15.50 -13.79 -16.04
N TYR A 18 16.10 -13.71 -14.86
CA TYR A 18 15.43 -13.18 -13.66
C TYR A 18 15.84 -11.74 -13.45
N LEU A 19 14.83 -10.88 -13.30
CA LEU A 19 14.99 -9.47 -12.98
C LEU A 19 14.47 -9.21 -11.57
N ASN A 20 15.32 -8.66 -10.69
CA ASN A 20 14.87 -8.14 -9.40
C ASN A 20 14.46 -6.67 -9.55
N MET A 21 13.18 -6.39 -9.35
CA MET A 21 12.63 -5.04 -9.30
C MET A 21 12.29 -4.67 -7.87
N GLY A 22 12.97 -3.67 -7.34
CA GLY A 22 12.89 -3.27 -5.93
C GLY A 22 13.89 -4.02 -5.02
N PRO A 23 13.83 -3.77 -3.67
CA PRO A 23 12.82 -3.00 -2.97
C PRO A 23 12.82 -1.49 -3.25
N GLN A 24 13.96 -0.90 -3.62
CA GLN A 24 14.05 0.50 -3.98
C GLN A 24 14.03 0.64 -5.51
N HIS A 25 12.85 0.99 -6.04
CA HIS A 25 12.63 1.21 -7.46
C HIS A 25 11.47 2.19 -7.65
N PRO A 26 11.54 3.15 -8.59
CA PRO A 26 10.45 4.11 -8.82
C PRO A 26 9.09 3.46 -9.11
N SER A 27 9.07 2.37 -9.87
CA SER A 27 7.84 1.65 -10.25
C SER A 27 7.21 0.83 -9.11
N THR A 28 7.91 0.62 -8.00
CA THR A 28 7.39 -0.17 -6.86
C THR A 28 6.76 0.70 -5.77
N HIS A 29 6.80 2.02 -5.93
CA HIS A 29 6.18 3.01 -5.05
C HIS A 29 6.48 2.81 -3.55
N GLY A 30 7.72 2.41 -3.23
CA GLY A 30 8.15 2.18 -1.86
C GLY A 30 9.15 1.02 -1.76
N VAL A 31 8.78 -0.01 -1.00
CA VAL A 31 9.69 -1.13 -0.68
C VAL A 31 9.20 -2.49 -1.20
N LEU A 32 8.33 -2.51 -2.19
CA LEU A 32 7.90 -3.74 -2.85
C LEU A 32 9.04 -4.30 -3.69
N ARG A 33 9.39 -5.57 -3.48
CA ARG A 33 10.33 -6.31 -4.30
C ARG A 33 9.59 -7.35 -5.13
N LEU A 34 9.80 -7.33 -6.43
CA LEU A 34 9.28 -8.32 -7.37
C LEU A 34 10.46 -9.06 -8.00
N LYS A 35 10.42 -10.38 -8.00
CA LYS A 35 11.28 -11.21 -8.84
C LYS A 35 10.50 -11.57 -10.09
N LEU A 36 10.93 -11.07 -11.21
CA LEU A 36 10.31 -11.31 -12.51
C LEU A 36 11.11 -12.35 -13.25
N HIS A 37 10.45 -13.37 -13.80
CA HIS A 37 11.01 -14.27 -14.77
C HIS A 37 10.57 -13.82 -16.16
N LEU A 38 11.49 -13.49 -17.01
CA LEU A 38 11.25 -12.83 -18.29
C LEU A 38 11.82 -13.65 -19.45
N ASP A 39 11.09 -13.63 -20.57
CA ASP A 39 11.57 -14.04 -21.89
C ASP A 39 11.53 -12.79 -22.77
N GLY A 40 12.67 -12.17 -23.00
CA GLY A 40 12.75 -10.83 -23.56
C GLY A 40 11.94 -9.83 -22.72
N GLU A 41 10.87 -9.26 -23.28
CA GLU A 41 9.95 -8.34 -22.58
C GLU A 41 8.70 -9.04 -22.04
N THR A 42 8.55 -10.34 -22.28
CA THR A 42 7.38 -11.11 -21.85
C THR A 42 7.57 -11.59 -20.42
N ILE A 43 6.61 -11.29 -19.54
CA ILE A 43 6.62 -11.77 -18.16
C ILE A 43 6.09 -13.21 -18.14
N LEU A 44 6.95 -14.17 -17.79
CA LEU A 44 6.58 -15.57 -17.62
C LEU A 44 6.00 -15.85 -16.23
N SER A 45 6.62 -15.27 -15.18
CA SER A 45 6.14 -15.38 -13.81
C SER A 45 6.58 -14.19 -12.96
N VAL A 46 5.83 -13.95 -11.88
CA VAL A 46 6.12 -12.90 -10.89
C VAL A 46 6.08 -13.53 -9.51
N ASP A 47 7.15 -13.37 -8.75
CA ASP A 47 7.25 -13.77 -7.35
C ASP A 47 7.41 -12.52 -6.47
N PRO A 48 6.34 -12.08 -5.78
CA PRO A 48 6.41 -10.93 -4.88
C PRO A 48 7.11 -11.29 -3.57
N VAL A 49 8.17 -10.58 -3.24
CA VAL A 49 8.89 -10.71 -1.96
C VAL A 49 8.41 -9.62 -1.02
N ILE A 50 7.50 -9.98 -0.13
CA ILE A 50 6.91 -9.10 0.88
C ILE A 50 7.66 -9.17 2.21
N GLY A 51 7.48 -8.16 3.06
CA GLY A 51 8.06 -8.12 4.40
C GLY A 51 8.95 -6.90 4.67
N TYR A 52 9.37 -6.16 3.66
CA TYR A 52 10.21 -4.97 3.86
C TYR A 52 9.52 -3.84 4.62
N GLY A 53 8.18 -3.77 4.56
CA GLY A 53 7.36 -2.85 5.33
C GLY A 53 6.86 -3.41 6.65
N HIS A 54 7.27 -4.62 7.06
CA HIS A 54 6.82 -5.25 8.29
C HIS A 54 7.32 -4.49 9.52
N ARG A 55 6.39 -4.07 10.39
CA ARG A 55 6.66 -3.27 11.59
C ARG A 55 6.16 -3.92 12.88
N ALA A 56 5.88 -5.22 12.86
CA ALA A 56 5.36 -6.00 13.99
C ALA A 56 4.10 -5.38 14.62
N HIS A 57 3.13 -4.94 13.79
CA HIS A 57 1.90 -4.28 14.25
C HIS A 57 1.11 -5.15 15.22
N GLU A 58 0.99 -6.46 14.95
CA GLU A 58 0.31 -7.40 15.85
C GLU A 58 0.97 -7.41 17.23
N LYS A 59 2.30 -7.46 17.28
CA LYS A 59 3.03 -7.46 18.56
C LYS A 59 2.93 -6.11 19.28
N MET A 60 2.87 -5.02 18.55
CA MET A 60 2.60 -3.72 19.15
C MET A 60 1.18 -3.65 19.74
N ALA A 61 0.19 -4.25 19.07
CA ALA A 61 -1.18 -4.28 19.56
C ALA A 61 -1.32 -5.09 20.88
N GLU A 62 -0.60 -6.21 20.99
CA GLU A 62 -0.56 -7.01 22.22
C GLU A 62 0.00 -6.26 23.44
N ASN A 63 0.88 -5.30 23.21
CA ASN A 63 1.61 -4.57 24.26
C ASN A 63 1.05 -3.16 24.53
N ARG A 64 -0.11 -2.80 23.98
CA ARG A 64 -0.72 -1.47 24.09
C ARG A 64 -2.21 -1.57 24.37
N ASP A 65 -2.74 -0.54 25.01
CA ASP A 65 -4.16 -0.36 25.12
C ASP A 65 -4.77 0.03 23.77
N TYR A 66 -6.07 -0.22 23.60
CA TYR A 66 -6.79 0.06 22.37
C TYR A 66 -6.62 1.51 21.88
N LEU A 67 -6.67 2.48 22.80
CA LEU A 67 -6.47 3.89 22.47
C LEU A 67 -5.02 4.21 22.09
N GLN A 68 -4.05 3.58 22.75
CA GLN A 68 -2.62 3.74 22.44
C GLN A 68 -2.25 3.14 21.10
N PHE A 69 -2.96 2.10 20.66
CA PHE A 69 -2.73 1.47 19.37
C PHE A 69 -3.41 2.20 18.21
N LEU A 70 -4.47 2.98 18.46
CA LEU A 70 -5.26 3.69 17.44
C LEU A 70 -4.45 4.47 16.39
N PRO A 71 -3.29 5.10 16.69
CA PRO A 71 -2.49 5.74 15.65
C PRO A 71 -1.82 4.79 14.67
N ASN A 72 -1.70 3.48 14.98
CA ASN A 72 -0.93 2.53 14.18
C ASN A 72 -1.66 2.05 12.91
N PRO A 73 -2.98 1.73 12.93
CA PRO A 73 -3.70 1.29 11.74
C PRO A 73 -3.61 2.27 10.57
N SER A 74 -3.64 3.57 10.84
CA SER A 74 -3.51 4.61 9.81
C SER A 74 -2.16 4.62 9.08
N ARG A 75 -1.12 3.93 9.61
CA ARG A 75 0.20 3.81 9.00
C ARG A 75 0.33 2.59 8.10
N VAL A 76 -0.66 1.72 8.05
CA VAL A 76 -0.69 0.58 7.15
C VAL A 76 -0.93 1.06 5.72
N ASP A 77 -1.93 1.89 5.52
CA ASP A 77 -2.19 2.63 4.30
C ASP A 77 -2.34 4.12 4.65
N TYR A 78 -1.25 4.87 4.52
CA TYR A 78 -1.17 6.24 5.00
C TYR A 78 -1.91 7.27 4.13
N ILE A 79 -2.44 6.89 2.98
CA ILE A 79 -3.35 7.71 2.17
C ILE A 79 -4.83 7.40 2.45
N SER A 80 -5.14 6.29 3.12
CA SER A 80 -6.49 5.90 3.55
C SER A 80 -6.59 5.76 5.07
N GLY A 81 -5.82 6.54 5.82
CA GLY A 81 -5.65 6.41 7.26
C GLY A 81 -6.93 6.50 8.07
N MET A 82 -7.88 7.36 7.69
CA MET A 82 -9.17 7.48 8.38
C MET A 82 -10.00 6.20 8.24
N ILE A 83 -10.01 5.59 7.05
CA ILE A 83 -10.75 4.35 6.79
C ILE A 83 -10.22 3.22 7.66
N TYR A 84 -8.89 3.07 7.76
CA TYR A 84 -8.25 2.08 8.62
C TYR A 84 -8.55 2.31 10.10
N ASN A 85 -8.48 3.55 10.58
CA ASN A 85 -8.78 3.86 11.97
C ASN A 85 -10.24 3.60 12.31
N ILE A 86 -11.18 3.94 11.42
CA ILE A 86 -12.61 3.66 11.66
C ILE A 86 -12.87 2.16 11.66
N GLY A 87 -12.28 1.40 10.74
CA GLY A 87 -12.38 -0.06 10.74
C GLY A 87 -11.88 -0.68 12.05
N TYR A 88 -10.76 -0.19 12.58
CA TYR A 88 -10.24 -0.58 13.87
C TYR A 88 -11.20 -0.22 15.02
N CYS A 89 -11.70 1.02 15.08
CA CYS A 89 -12.65 1.45 16.09
C CYS A 89 -13.92 0.60 16.07
N GLN A 90 -14.50 0.35 14.90
CA GLN A 90 -15.69 -0.49 14.76
C GLN A 90 -15.47 -1.92 15.25
N ALA A 91 -14.28 -2.49 15.03
CA ALA A 91 -13.93 -3.82 15.55
C ALA A 91 -13.93 -3.83 17.09
N ILE A 92 -13.32 -2.82 17.72
CA ILE A 92 -13.27 -2.69 19.18
C ILE A 92 -14.68 -2.42 19.75
N GLU A 93 -15.43 -1.52 19.16
CA GLU A 93 -16.80 -1.17 19.57
C GLU A 93 -17.72 -2.39 19.57
N ARG A 94 -17.63 -3.22 18.51
CA ARG A 94 -18.36 -4.48 18.42
C ARG A 94 -17.93 -5.48 19.51
N ALA A 95 -16.63 -5.60 19.73
CA ALA A 95 -16.09 -6.50 20.75
C ALA A 95 -16.50 -6.09 22.17
N MET A 96 -16.64 -4.79 22.43
CA MET A 96 -17.00 -4.22 23.72
C MET A 96 -18.52 -3.99 23.88
N GLY A 97 -19.32 -4.18 22.84
CA GLY A 97 -20.76 -3.91 22.85
C GLY A 97 -21.11 -2.42 23.02
N ILE A 98 -20.25 -1.53 22.50
CA ILE A 98 -20.46 -0.08 22.58
C ILE A 98 -21.45 0.35 21.49
N GLU A 99 -22.52 1.01 21.87
CA GLU A 99 -23.45 1.67 20.95
C GLU A 99 -22.91 3.05 20.57
N VAL A 100 -22.73 3.28 19.28
CA VAL A 100 -22.26 4.57 18.75
C VAL A 100 -23.47 5.44 18.41
N PRO A 101 -23.49 6.72 18.81
CA PRO A 101 -24.57 7.64 18.44
C PRO A 101 -24.67 7.82 16.92
N GLU A 102 -25.90 7.88 16.40
CA GLU A 102 -26.18 8.02 14.96
C GLU A 102 -25.43 9.21 14.33
N ARG A 103 -25.36 10.35 15.01
CA ARG A 103 -24.58 11.50 14.53
C ARG A 103 -23.10 11.19 14.34
N ALA A 104 -22.50 10.38 15.19
CA ALA A 104 -21.11 10.00 15.07
C ALA A 104 -20.88 9.09 13.85
N GLU A 105 -21.84 8.19 13.57
CA GLU A 105 -21.80 7.34 12.39
C GLU A 105 -21.86 8.17 11.08
N TYR A 106 -22.75 9.16 10.98
CA TYR A 106 -22.78 10.05 9.83
C TYR A 106 -21.48 10.85 9.65
N ILE A 107 -20.89 11.35 10.74
CA ILE A 107 -19.61 12.06 10.70
C ILE A 107 -18.49 11.13 10.20
N ARG A 108 -18.47 9.88 10.65
CA ARG A 108 -17.51 8.87 10.19
C ARG A 108 -17.65 8.59 8.70
N VAL A 109 -18.88 8.44 8.22
CA VAL A 109 -19.14 8.23 6.78
C VAL A 109 -18.63 9.41 5.97
N ILE A 110 -18.97 10.65 6.37
CA ILE A 110 -18.51 11.85 5.67
C ILE A 110 -16.96 11.91 5.63
N ALA A 111 -16.30 11.70 6.77
CA ALA A 111 -14.85 11.72 6.86
C ALA A 111 -14.20 10.62 6.00
N ASN A 112 -14.78 9.42 6.01
CA ASN A 112 -14.31 8.30 5.19
C ASN A 112 -14.43 8.58 3.70
N GLU A 113 -15.55 9.12 3.25
CA GLU A 113 -15.75 9.39 1.82
C GLU A 113 -14.87 10.53 1.34
N LEU A 114 -14.65 11.57 2.15
CA LEU A 114 -13.65 12.61 1.84
C LEU A 114 -12.24 12.03 1.75
N ASN A 115 -11.85 11.15 2.67
CA ASN A 115 -10.56 10.48 2.63
C ASN A 115 -10.46 9.55 1.40
N ARG A 116 -11.54 8.84 1.05
CA ARG A 116 -11.60 8.01 -0.16
C ARG A 116 -11.40 8.83 -1.42
N ILE A 117 -12.06 9.97 -1.55
CA ILE A 117 -11.89 10.88 -2.69
C ILE A 117 -10.43 11.32 -2.79
N SER A 118 -9.83 11.77 -1.68
CA SER A 118 -8.42 12.19 -1.64
C SER A 118 -7.47 11.05 -2.06
N SER A 119 -7.70 9.85 -1.55
CA SER A 119 -6.91 8.65 -1.89
C SER A 119 -7.03 8.30 -3.38
N HIS A 120 -8.24 8.34 -3.92
CA HIS A 120 -8.48 8.05 -5.34
C HIS A 120 -7.87 9.11 -6.26
N LEU A 121 -7.90 10.38 -5.89
CA LEU A 121 -7.25 11.44 -6.65
C LEU A 121 -5.73 11.25 -6.69
N LEU A 122 -5.12 10.92 -5.54
CA LEU A 122 -3.69 10.63 -5.50
C LEU A 122 -3.35 9.41 -6.36
N TRP A 123 -4.11 8.32 -6.23
CA TRP A 123 -3.93 7.13 -7.05
C TRP A 123 -4.05 7.44 -8.54
N LEU A 124 -5.13 8.13 -8.94
CA LEU A 124 -5.37 8.46 -10.34
C LEU A 124 -4.25 9.34 -10.91
N GLY A 125 -3.83 10.36 -10.14
CA GLY A 125 -2.75 11.26 -10.55
C GLY A 125 -1.44 10.53 -10.80
N THR A 126 -1.00 9.69 -9.86
CA THR A 126 0.24 8.92 -9.99
C THR A 126 0.15 7.86 -11.09
N PHE A 127 -0.98 7.18 -11.22
CA PHE A 127 -1.21 6.21 -12.28
C PHE A 127 -1.12 6.83 -13.68
N LEU A 128 -1.75 7.99 -13.87
CA LEU A 128 -1.68 8.70 -15.15
C LEU A 128 -0.28 9.24 -15.46
N LEU A 129 0.48 9.59 -14.40
CA LEU A 129 1.89 9.96 -14.54
C LEU A 129 2.73 8.80 -15.06
N ASP A 130 2.52 7.60 -14.55
CA ASP A 130 3.21 6.38 -15.01
C ASP A 130 2.87 6.06 -16.47
N LEU A 131 1.68 6.40 -16.94
CA LEU A 131 1.26 6.31 -18.35
C LEU A 131 1.78 7.44 -19.23
N GLY A 132 2.55 8.39 -18.67
CA GLY A 132 3.11 9.53 -19.39
C GLY A 132 2.19 10.76 -19.46
N ALA A 133 1.05 10.75 -18.79
CA ALA A 133 0.11 11.88 -18.75
C ALA A 133 0.38 12.77 -17.52
N PHE A 134 1.28 13.75 -17.67
CA PHE A 134 1.71 14.61 -16.57
C PHE A 134 0.64 15.64 -16.16
N THR A 135 -0.10 16.21 -17.13
CA THR A 135 -1.08 17.26 -16.84
C THR A 135 -2.20 16.85 -15.88
N PRO A 136 -2.82 15.67 -16.01
CA PRO A 136 -3.83 15.20 -15.04
C PRO A 136 -3.30 15.05 -13.62
N PHE A 137 -2.02 14.69 -13.46
CA PHE A 137 -1.37 14.67 -12.15
C PHE A 137 -1.44 16.03 -11.44
N LEU A 138 -1.17 17.12 -12.17
CA LEU A 138 -1.24 18.47 -11.61
C LEU A 138 -2.67 18.90 -11.22
N TYR A 139 -3.69 18.36 -11.88
CA TYR A 139 -5.09 18.64 -11.55
C TYR A 139 -5.66 17.78 -10.42
N ALA A 140 -4.98 16.68 -10.07
CA ALA A 140 -5.40 15.79 -8.98
C ALA A 140 -5.04 16.36 -7.59
N PHE A 141 -4.15 17.34 -7.54
CA PHE A 141 -3.68 18.03 -6.33
C PHE A 141 -4.05 19.52 -6.38
#